data_ba597daa4fc3319604a75b8deeaacc4a
#
_entry.id   ba597daa4fc3319604a75b8deeaacc4a
#
_cell.length_a   1.000
_cell.length_b   1.000
_cell.length_c   1.000
_cell.angle_alpha   90.00
_cell.angle_beta   90.00
_cell.angle_gamma   90.00
#
_symmetry.space_group_name_H-M   'P 1'
#
loop_
_entity.id
_entity.type
_entity.pdbx_description
1 polymer ?
#
loop_
_entity_poly.entity_id
_entity_poly.type
_entity_poly.pdbx_seq_one_letter_code
_entity_poly.pdbx_strand_id
1 'polypeptide(L)'
;MDWLNDILTYINGFLWGWPMMILLLGTHIFLTVRLKFPQRHILKAIRLSVQRDPDATGDVSQFGSLATALAATIGTGNIIGVATAIALGGPGAVLWCWLTGVFGISTKYAEGLLAIKYRVKADDGRMLGGPMYALERGLGWKWLATLFALFTALAAFGIGNTVQANAIATVTYESYGVSHYLTGAVVCLLIGAVVLGGVKSIARVCSMLVPFMALFYVLGCIYILIANAPFIWPAMKLICQAAFSPEAAGGGFVGSTVMIAARFGIARGLFSNESGMGSAPIVAAAAQTRNPVRQALVSSSGTFWDTVVICALTGLVIVSSVIAYPDIDFSNGATLTKDAFSKIPVVGRPLLTFGLLTFAFSTILGWCYYGERAVEYLKGKKWVRGYRVLYIIAVFLGSVMNLSLVWNLADCMNALMAIPNLISLLFLSGMIVHETRKYLWRDRLDKEN
;
A
#
# COMPACT_ATOMS: atom_id res chain seq x y z
N MET A 1 -26.05 15.48 -5.73
CA MET A 1 -24.79 14.73 -5.55
C MET A 1 -24.82 13.86 -4.30
N ASP A 2 -25.62 14.21 -3.32
CA ASP A 2 -25.72 13.48 -2.05
C ASP A 2 -26.23 12.04 -2.20
N TRP A 3 -27.26 11.80 -3.03
CA TRP A 3 -27.76 10.48 -3.30
C TRP A 3 -26.72 9.50 -3.93
N LEU A 4 -25.82 10.03 -4.78
CA LEU A 4 -24.75 9.23 -5.37
C LEU A 4 -23.69 8.87 -4.32
N ASN A 5 -23.37 9.81 -3.42
CA ASN A 5 -22.47 9.58 -2.30
C ASN A 5 -23.03 8.55 -1.33
N ASP A 6 -24.33 8.59 -1.05
CA ASP A 6 -25.04 7.64 -0.19
C ASP A 6 -25.02 6.21 -0.81
N ILE A 7 -25.27 6.10 -2.11
CA ILE A 7 -25.16 4.81 -2.84
C ILE A 7 -23.74 4.27 -2.77
N LEU A 8 -22.72 5.09 -3.04
CA LEU A 8 -21.33 4.65 -2.98
C LEU A 8 -20.93 4.26 -1.56
N THR A 9 -21.40 4.99 -0.54
CA THR A 9 -21.17 4.63 0.86
C THR A 9 -21.79 3.27 1.21
N TYR A 10 -23.02 3.01 0.75
CA TYR A 10 -23.67 1.71 0.92
C TYR A 10 -22.91 0.58 0.22
N ILE A 11 -22.52 0.81 -1.04
CA ILE A 11 -21.72 -0.16 -1.83
C ILE A 11 -20.39 -0.43 -1.15
N ASN A 12 -19.68 0.60 -0.67
CA ASN A 12 -18.43 0.46 0.05
C ASN A 12 -18.59 -0.31 1.36
N GLY A 13 -19.70 -0.08 2.09
CA GLY A 13 -20.03 -0.85 3.29
C GLY A 13 -20.18 -2.34 3.02
N PHE A 14 -20.71 -2.72 1.85
CA PHE A 14 -20.80 -4.10 1.41
C PHE A 14 -19.46 -4.63 0.88
N LEU A 15 -18.81 -3.90 -0.03
CA LEU A 15 -17.55 -4.31 -0.65
C LEU A 15 -16.41 -4.49 0.37
N TRP A 16 -16.25 -3.53 1.30
CA TRP A 16 -15.27 -3.61 2.39
C TRP A 16 -15.85 -4.29 3.64
N GLY A 17 -17.00 -4.95 3.50
CA GLY A 17 -17.61 -5.76 4.54
C GLY A 17 -16.93 -7.13 4.70
N TRP A 18 -17.56 -7.99 5.48
CA TRP A 18 -17.09 -9.34 5.78
C TRP A 18 -16.75 -10.20 4.55
N PRO A 19 -17.53 -10.17 3.44
CA PRO A 19 -17.20 -11.00 2.28
C PRO A 19 -15.81 -10.73 1.71
N MET A 20 -15.45 -9.46 1.52
CA MET A 20 -14.13 -9.08 1.01
C MET A 20 -13.02 -9.36 2.02
N MET A 21 -13.26 -9.07 3.31
CA MET A 21 -12.26 -9.34 4.35
C MET A 21 -11.98 -10.84 4.47
N ILE A 22 -13.01 -11.69 4.41
CA ILE A 22 -12.85 -13.15 4.42
C ILE A 22 -12.10 -13.61 3.17
N LEU A 23 -12.45 -13.07 2.00
CA LEU A 23 -11.81 -13.43 0.74
C LEU A 23 -10.32 -13.04 0.75
N LEU A 24 -9.98 -11.81 1.17
CA LEU A 24 -8.61 -11.32 1.23
C LEU A 24 -7.80 -12.07 2.29
N LEU A 25 -8.23 -12.04 3.55
CA LEU A 25 -7.51 -12.70 4.64
C LEU A 25 -7.47 -14.22 4.45
N GLY A 26 -8.57 -14.81 3.98
CA GLY A 26 -8.63 -16.23 3.62
C GLY A 26 -7.62 -16.61 2.54
N THR A 27 -7.49 -15.79 1.50
CA THR A 27 -6.46 -15.98 0.46
C THR A 27 -5.05 -15.83 1.04
N HIS A 28 -4.82 -14.88 1.96
CA HIS A 28 -3.52 -14.70 2.62
C HIS A 28 -3.13 -15.94 3.43
N ILE A 29 -4.05 -16.46 4.23
CA ILE A 29 -3.83 -17.67 5.04
C ILE A 29 -3.66 -18.90 4.14
N PHE A 30 -4.53 -19.06 3.14
CA PHE A 30 -4.45 -20.16 2.17
C PHE A 30 -3.09 -20.21 1.48
N LEU A 31 -2.62 -19.08 0.95
CA LEU A 31 -1.31 -19.00 0.29
C LEU A 31 -0.16 -19.19 1.28
N THR A 32 -0.29 -18.69 2.51
CA THR A 32 0.72 -18.90 3.56
C THR A 32 0.94 -20.38 3.83
N VAL A 33 -0.12 -21.14 4.04
CA VAL A 33 -0.05 -22.58 4.30
C VAL A 33 0.43 -23.33 3.06
N ARG A 34 -0.15 -23.04 1.89
CA ARG A 34 0.14 -23.73 0.63
C ARG A 34 1.58 -23.51 0.16
N LEU A 35 2.17 -22.35 0.42
CA LEU A 35 3.56 -22.02 0.07
C LEU A 35 4.55 -22.31 1.21
N LYS A 36 4.11 -22.97 2.29
CA LYS A 36 4.94 -23.37 3.44
C LYS A 36 5.62 -22.17 4.10
N PHE A 37 4.84 -21.13 4.40
CA PHE A 37 5.28 -19.93 5.13
C PHE A 37 6.45 -19.17 4.44
N PRO A 38 6.22 -18.48 3.30
CA PRO A 38 7.26 -17.68 2.65
C PRO A 38 7.87 -16.62 3.57
N GLN A 39 7.16 -16.18 4.62
CA GLN A 39 7.62 -15.24 5.64
C GLN A 39 8.98 -15.61 6.24
N ARG A 40 9.28 -16.91 6.39
CA ARG A 40 10.58 -17.38 6.91
C ARG A 40 11.77 -17.01 6.02
N HIS A 41 11.52 -16.63 4.77
CA HIS A 41 12.56 -16.22 3.83
C HIS A 41 12.71 -14.71 3.73
N ILE A 42 12.12 -13.92 4.65
CA ILE A 42 12.11 -12.45 4.57
C ILE A 42 13.52 -11.84 4.57
N LEU A 43 14.43 -12.37 5.36
CA LEU A 43 15.82 -11.89 5.36
C LEU A 43 16.52 -12.14 4.02
N LYS A 44 16.25 -13.30 3.39
CA LYS A 44 16.72 -13.62 2.02
C LYS A 44 16.10 -12.66 1.01
N ALA A 45 14.80 -12.34 1.15
CA ALA A 45 14.07 -11.40 0.30
C ALA A 45 14.68 -9.98 0.37
N ILE A 46 14.97 -9.48 1.56
CA ILE A 46 15.61 -8.18 1.79
C ILE A 46 17.01 -8.17 1.16
N ARG A 47 17.81 -9.22 1.36
CA ARG A 47 19.14 -9.33 0.74
C ARG A 47 19.07 -9.32 -0.78
N LEU A 48 18.12 -10.06 -1.38
CA LEU A 48 17.92 -10.10 -2.82
C LEU A 48 17.50 -8.74 -3.40
N SER A 49 16.72 -7.95 -2.67
CA SER A 49 16.24 -6.64 -3.15
C SER A 49 17.36 -5.65 -3.47
N VAL A 50 18.49 -5.74 -2.77
CA VAL A 50 19.65 -4.85 -2.96
C VAL A 50 20.72 -5.45 -3.90
N GLN A 51 20.58 -6.71 -4.30
CA GLN A 51 21.50 -7.34 -5.25
C GLN A 51 21.20 -6.89 -6.68
N ARG A 52 22.26 -6.56 -7.42
CA ARG A 52 22.14 -6.25 -8.84
C ARG A 52 22.23 -7.53 -9.67
N ASP A 53 21.44 -7.60 -10.71
CA ASP A 53 21.43 -8.70 -11.68
C ASP A 53 21.47 -8.10 -13.11
N PRO A 54 22.65 -7.58 -13.53
CA PRO A 54 22.76 -6.78 -14.75
C PRO A 54 22.48 -7.58 -16.03
N ASP A 55 22.71 -8.89 -16.01
CA ASP A 55 22.48 -9.77 -17.18
C ASP A 55 21.03 -10.21 -17.33
N ALA A 56 20.18 -9.93 -16.33
CA ALA A 56 18.78 -10.32 -16.36
C ALA A 56 17.92 -9.33 -17.16
N THR A 57 16.88 -9.83 -17.81
CA THR A 57 15.94 -9.03 -18.59
C THR A 57 14.98 -8.25 -17.70
N GLY A 58 14.75 -6.98 -18.03
CA GLY A 58 13.83 -6.06 -17.30
C GLY A 58 14.14 -4.60 -17.59
N ASP A 59 13.23 -3.71 -17.20
CA ASP A 59 13.34 -2.26 -17.45
C ASP A 59 14.01 -1.51 -16.31
N VAL A 60 13.86 -2.03 -15.07
CA VAL A 60 14.35 -1.44 -13.82
C VAL A 60 14.97 -2.50 -12.92
N SER A 61 15.88 -2.09 -12.03
CA SER A 61 16.47 -3.02 -11.06
C SER A 61 15.40 -3.61 -10.12
N GLN A 62 15.70 -4.75 -9.47
CA GLN A 62 14.82 -5.32 -8.44
C GLN A 62 14.53 -4.31 -7.33
N PHE A 63 15.54 -3.56 -6.88
CA PHE A 63 15.37 -2.49 -5.90
C PHE A 63 14.50 -1.35 -6.42
N GLY A 64 14.69 -0.91 -7.67
CA GLY A 64 13.86 0.14 -8.29
C GLY A 64 12.39 -0.27 -8.40
N SER A 65 12.12 -1.54 -8.73
CA SER A 65 10.78 -2.10 -8.75
C SER A 65 10.16 -2.14 -7.34
N LEU A 66 10.90 -2.63 -6.34
CA LEU A 66 10.46 -2.65 -4.95
C LEU A 66 10.22 -1.24 -4.42
N ALA A 67 11.14 -0.31 -4.66
CA ALA A 67 11.00 1.07 -4.22
C ALA A 67 9.78 1.77 -4.86
N THR A 68 9.49 1.49 -6.13
CA THR A 68 8.29 2.02 -6.78
C THR A 68 7.01 1.40 -6.20
N ALA A 69 7.02 0.10 -5.88
CA ALA A 69 5.90 -0.54 -5.19
C ALA A 69 5.71 0.04 -3.77
N LEU A 70 6.80 0.22 -3.01
CA LEU A 70 6.76 0.85 -1.68
C LEU A 70 6.34 2.31 -1.75
N ALA A 71 6.73 3.05 -2.80
CA ALA A 71 6.25 4.42 -3.02
C ALA A 71 4.73 4.48 -3.12
N ALA A 72 4.10 3.50 -3.79
CA ALA A 72 2.66 3.43 -3.92
C ALA A 72 1.96 3.04 -2.62
N THR A 73 2.54 2.11 -1.85
CA THR A 73 1.93 1.54 -0.63
C THR A 73 2.21 2.37 0.62
N ILE A 74 3.43 2.86 0.82
CA ILE A 74 3.78 3.73 1.95
C ILE A 74 3.22 5.13 1.69
N GLY A 75 2.00 5.36 2.17
CA GLY A 75 1.22 6.56 1.93
C GLY A 75 0.50 7.06 3.18
N THR A 76 -0.59 7.79 2.96
CA THR A 76 -1.48 8.23 4.05
C THR A 76 -2.07 7.06 4.84
N GLY A 77 -2.17 5.87 4.24
CA GLY A 77 -2.65 4.65 4.89
C GLY A 77 -1.83 4.25 6.13
N ASN A 78 -0.51 4.40 6.07
CA ASN A 78 0.39 4.02 7.16
C ASN A 78 0.33 4.97 8.37
N ILE A 79 -0.15 6.17 8.18
CA ILE A 79 -0.24 7.22 9.21
C ILE A 79 -1.70 7.46 9.60
N ILE A 80 -2.49 8.05 8.71
CA ILE A 80 -3.90 8.40 8.95
C ILE A 80 -4.76 7.13 8.99
N GLY A 81 -4.47 6.14 8.13
CA GLY A 81 -5.21 4.88 8.10
C GLY A 81 -5.09 4.09 9.41
N VAL A 82 -3.88 3.99 9.97
CA VAL A 82 -3.66 3.33 11.27
C VAL A 82 -4.38 4.09 12.40
N ALA A 83 -4.29 5.42 12.42
CA ALA A 83 -5.02 6.24 13.40
C ALA A 83 -6.53 6.05 13.29
N THR A 84 -7.08 6.02 12.08
CA THR A 84 -8.50 5.74 11.84
C THR A 84 -8.89 4.34 12.32
N ALA A 85 -8.03 3.33 12.12
CA ALA A 85 -8.28 1.99 12.65
C ALA A 85 -8.36 1.99 14.19
N ILE A 86 -7.47 2.73 14.85
CA ILE A 86 -7.47 2.86 16.32
C ILE A 86 -8.70 3.64 16.80
N ALA A 87 -9.05 4.74 16.15
CA ALA A 87 -10.21 5.56 16.54
C ALA A 87 -11.54 4.78 16.44
N LEU A 88 -11.71 3.99 15.38
CA LEU A 88 -12.94 3.25 15.10
C LEU A 88 -12.96 1.83 15.69
N GLY A 89 -11.80 1.18 15.75
CA GLY A 89 -11.65 -0.21 16.16
C GLY A 89 -10.97 -0.39 17.52
N GLY A 90 -10.57 0.70 18.18
CA GLY A 90 -9.80 0.65 19.42
C GLY A 90 -8.35 0.17 19.21
N PRO A 91 -7.55 0.09 20.29
CA PRO A 91 -6.13 -0.28 20.20
C PRO A 91 -5.90 -1.69 19.63
N GLY A 92 -6.85 -2.61 19.80
CA GLY A 92 -6.79 -3.96 19.23
C GLY A 92 -6.72 -4.02 17.71
N ALA A 93 -7.21 -2.99 17.02
CA ALA A 93 -7.14 -2.86 15.58
C ALA A 93 -5.69 -2.86 15.06
N VAL A 94 -4.72 -2.41 15.87
CA VAL A 94 -3.29 -2.41 15.51
C VAL A 94 -2.80 -3.84 15.30
N LEU A 95 -3.16 -4.79 16.17
CA LEU A 95 -2.77 -6.19 16.01
C LEU A 95 -3.39 -6.81 14.75
N TRP A 96 -4.66 -6.56 14.48
CA TRP A 96 -5.31 -7.06 13.28
C TRP A 96 -4.72 -6.47 11.99
N CYS A 97 -4.38 -5.18 11.99
CA CYS A 97 -3.65 -4.53 10.91
C CYS A 97 -2.29 -5.21 10.68
N TRP A 98 -1.53 -5.45 11.75
CA TRP A 98 -0.23 -6.11 11.70
C TRP A 98 -0.33 -7.54 11.14
N LEU A 99 -1.33 -8.31 11.55
CA LEU A 99 -1.56 -9.67 11.06
C LEU A 99 -1.84 -9.71 9.56
N THR A 100 -2.54 -8.71 9.00
CA THR A 100 -2.70 -8.62 7.53
C THR A 100 -1.37 -8.46 6.82
N GLY A 101 -0.43 -7.73 7.40
CA GLY A 101 0.94 -7.61 6.88
C GLY A 101 1.67 -8.94 6.90
N VAL A 102 1.65 -9.64 8.05
CA VAL A 102 2.34 -10.93 8.20
C VAL A 102 1.85 -11.97 7.20
N PHE A 103 0.54 -12.14 7.08
CA PHE A 103 -0.05 -13.10 6.12
C PHE A 103 -0.02 -12.57 4.68
N GLY A 104 -0.13 -11.25 4.48
CA GLY A 104 -0.05 -10.57 3.19
C GLY A 104 1.29 -10.77 2.47
N ILE A 105 2.39 -11.03 3.19
CA ILE A 105 3.70 -11.39 2.61
C ILE A 105 3.56 -12.55 1.60
N SER A 106 2.79 -13.58 1.93
CA SER A 106 2.59 -14.73 1.04
C SER A 106 1.80 -14.38 -0.22
N THR A 107 0.82 -13.50 -0.08
CA THR A 107 0.02 -13.05 -1.22
C THR A 107 0.84 -12.15 -2.13
N LYS A 108 1.60 -11.21 -1.57
CA LYS A 108 2.52 -10.35 -2.33
C LYS A 108 3.60 -11.16 -3.06
N TYR A 109 4.09 -12.25 -2.43
CA TYR A 109 4.96 -13.22 -3.08
C TYR A 109 4.29 -13.85 -4.30
N ALA A 110 3.06 -14.34 -4.15
CA ALA A 110 2.30 -14.97 -5.23
C ALA A 110 2.01 -13.99 -6.40
N GLU A 111 1.63 -12.75 -6.07
CA GLU A 111 1.43 -11.66 -7.03
C GLU A 111 2.70 -11.38 -7.84
N GLY A 112 3.84 -11.20 -7.14
CA GLY A 112 5.13 -10.94 -7.79
C GLY A 112 5.58 -12.09 -8.69
N LEU A 113 5.31 -13.34 -8.29
CA LEU A 113 5.60 -14.54 -9.10
C LEU A 113 4.81 -14.54 -10.40
N LEU A 114 3.48 -14.38 -10.33
CA LEU A 114 2.63 -14.38 -11.50
C LEU A 114 2.94 -13.20 -12.44
N ALA A 115 3.30 -12.04 -11.89
CA ALA A 115 3.67 -10.86 -12.67
C ALA A 115 4.87 -11.14 -13.60
N ILE A 116 5.90 -11.83 -13.11
CA ILE A 116 7.07 -12.22 -13.92
C ILE A 116 6.75 -13.40 -14.84
N LYS A 117 5.99 -14.39 -14.35
CA LYS A 117 5.69 -15.59 -15.13
C LYS A 117 4.91 -15.31 -16.40
N TYR A 118 3.95 -14.35 -16.33
CA TYR A 118 3.06 -14.03 -17.44
C TYR A 118 3.36 -12.67 -18.08
N ARG A 119 4.52 -12.04 -17.78
CA ARG A 119 4.92 -10.79 -18.42
C ARG A 119 5.18 -10.97 -19.91
N VAL A 120 5.03 -9.88 -20.64
CA VAL A 120 5.25 -9.81 -22.07
C VAL A 120 6.28 -8.74 -22.40
N LYS A 121 7.05 -8.95 -23.45
CA LYS A 121 7.92 -7.93 -24.04
C LYS A 121 7.12 -7.17 -25.10
N ALA A 122 6.97 -5.88 -24.91
CA ALA A 122 6.35 -4.99 -25.89
C ALA A 122 7.30 -4.74 -27.08
N ASP A 123 6.77 -4.24 -28.19
CA ASP A 123 7.53 -3.94 -29.42
C ASP A 123 8.71 -2.97 -29.18
N ASP A 124 8.57 -2.08 -28.19
CA ASP A 124 9.62 -1.15 -27.77
C ASP A 124 10.60 -1.71 -26.73
N GLY A 125 10.54 -2.99 -26.50
CA GLY A 125 11.44 -3.74 -25.60
C GLY A 125 11.04 -3.72 -24.13
N ARG A 126 10.03 -2.91 -23.72
CA ARG A 126 9.59 -2.82 -22.32
C ARG A 126 8.90 -4.11 -21.85
N MET A 127 9.04 -4.39 -20.56
CA MET A 127 8.35 -5.50 -19.92
C MET A 127 7.00 -5.05 -19.35
N LEU A 128 5.93 -5.69 -19.77
CA LEU A 128 4.56 -5.44 -19.34
C LEU A 128 4.01 -6.67 -18.65
N GLY A 129 3.32 -6.49 -17.53
CA GLY A 129 2.75 -7.60 -16.75
C GLY A 129 1.81 -7.09 -15.65
N GLY A 130 1.48 -7.98 -14.75
CA GLY A 130 0.53 -7.74 -13.67
C GLY A 130 -0.70 -8.65 -13.81
N PRO A 131 -1.73 -8.45 -12.96
CA PRO A 131 -2.89 -9.35 -12.92
C PRO A 131 -3.64 -9.48 -14.25
N MET A 132 -3.75 -8.37 -15.03
CA MET A 132 -4.40 -8.43 -16.34
C MET A 132 -3.72 -9.44 -17.28
N TYR A 133 -2.39 -9.52 -17.28
CA TYR A 133 -1.67 -10.50 -18.08
C TYR A 133 -1.73 -11.91 -17.50
N ALA A 134 -1.76 -12.06 -16.17
CA ALA A 134 -1.95 -13.35 -15.52
C ALA A 134 -3.35 -13.92 -15.80
N LEU A 135 -4.40 -13.08 -15.75
CA LEU A 135 -5.77 -13.46 -16.10
C LEU A 135 -5.92 -13.85 -17.58
N GLU A 136 -5.38 -13.03 -18.50
CA GLU A 136 -5.49 -13.27 -19.92
C GLU A 136 -4.66 -14.48 -20.36
N ARG A 137 -3.38 -14.56 -19.97
CA ARG A 137 -2.44 -15.60 -20.44
C ARG A 137 -2.41 -16.85 -19.60
N GLY A 138 -2.72 -16.71 -18.29
CA GLY A 138 -2.73 -17.83 -17.36
C GLY A 138 -4.05 -18.58 -17.34
N LEU A 139 -5.18 -17.87 -17.41
CA LEU A 139 -6.53 -18.43 -17.35
C LEU A 139 -7.30 -18.31 -18.66
N GLY A 140 -6.85 -17.50 -19.63
CA GLY A 140 -7.59 -17.22 -20.86
C GLY A 140 -8.80 -16.26 -20.67
N TRP A 141 -8.93 -15.61 -19.50
CA TRP A 141 -10.09 -14.80 -19.13
C TRP A 141 -9.87 -13.31 -19.43
N LYS A 142 -9.83 -12.99 -20.71
CA LYS A 142 -9.57 -11.62 -21.19
C LYS A 142 -10.60 -10.61 -20.68
N TRP A 143 -11.87 -10.99 -20.54
CA TRP A 143 -12.91 -10.11 -20.02
C TRP A 143 -12.61 -9.65 -18.59
N LEU A 144 -12.17 -10.58 -17.73
CA LEU A 144 -11.83 -10.27 -16.33
C LEU A 144 -10.53 -9.46 -16.25
N ALA A 145 -9.57 -9.71 -17.13
CA ALA A 145 -8.35 -8.91 -17.28
C ALA A 145 -8.65 -7.45 -17.67
N THR A 146 -9.63 -7.27 -18.58
CA THR A 146 -10.10 -5.94 -18.98
C THR A 146 -10.78 -5.20 -17.83
N LEU A 147 -11.60 -5.88 -17.04
CA LEU A 147 -12.23 -5.29 -15.84
C LEU A 147 -11.19 -4.89 -14.80
N PHE A 148 -10.21 -5.75 -14.52
CA PHE A 148 -9.11 -5.42 -13.62
C PHE A 148 -8.38 -4.14 -14.09
N ALA A 149 -8.01 -4.07 -15.36
CA ALA A 149 -7.31 -2.92 -15.91
C ALA A 149 -8.15 -1.63 -15.86
N LEU A 150 -9.47 -1.73 -16.13
CA LEU A 150 -10.40 -0.61 -16.01
C LEU A 150 -10.45 -0.07 -14.58
N PHE A 151 -10.68 -0.96 -13.61
CA PHE A 151 -10.74 -0.58 -12.21
C PHE A 151 -9.41 0.01 -11.72
N THR A 152 -8.27 -0.55 -12.13
CA THR A 152 -6.94 -0.02 -11.81
C THR A 152 -6.74 1.40 -12.36
N ALA A 153 -7.11 1.63 -13.62
CA ALA A 153 -6.98 2.94 -14.26
C ALA A 153 -7.81 4.02 -13.56
N LEU A 154 -9.02 3.65 -13.06
CA LEU A 154 -9.90 4.56 -12.32
C LEU A 154 -9.46 4.74 -10.87
N ALA A 155 -9.10 3.66 -10.17
CA ALA A 155 -8.62 3.71 -8.78
C ALA A 155 -7.38 4.59 -8.63
N ALA A 156 -6.51 4.60 -9.65
CA ALA A 156 -5.31 5.43 -9.64
C ALA A 156 -5.61 6.94 -9.55
N PHE A 157 -6.69 7.42 -10.14
CA PHE A 157 -7.12 8.83 -10.00
C PHE A 157 -7.63 9.15 -8.59
N GLY A 158 -8.24 8.20 -7.91
CA GLY A 158 -8.76 8.38 -6.55
C GLY A 158 -7.67 8.20 -5.49
N ILE A 159 -7.51 6.96 -5.04
CA ILE A 159 -6.60 6.60 -3.93
C ILE A 159 -5.16 7.01 -4.20
N GLY A 160 -4.70 6.81 -5.42
CA GLY A 160 -3.32 7.07 -5.81
C GLY A 160 -3.01 8.52 -6.14
N ASN A 161 -4.01 9.39 -6.29
CA ASN A 161 -3.81 10.76 -6.77
C ASN A 161 -4.54 11.79 -5.92
N THR A 162 -5.86 11.99 -6.17
CA THR A 162 -6.62 13.11 -5.58
C THR A 162 -6.67 13.06 -4.07
N VAL A 163 -6.79 11.88 -3.48
CA VAL A 163 -6.75 11.66 -2.04
C VAL A 163 -5.40 12.07 -1.45
N GLN A 164 -4.31 11.68 -2.09
CA GLN A 164 -2.96 12.02 -1.64
C GLN A 164 -2.67 13.51 -1.80
N ALA A 165 -3.06 14.09 -2.94
CA ALA A 165 -2.90 15.52 -3.20
C ALA A 165 -3.69 16.37 -2.19
N ASN A 166 -4.90 15.94 -1.83
CA ASN A 166 -5.69 16.58 -0.77
C ASN A 166 -5.01 16.50 0.60
N ALA A 167 -4.49 15.34 0.97
CA ALA A 167 -3.77 15.16 2.23
C ALA A 167 -2.53 16.07 2.32
N ILE A 168 -1.76 16.21 1.22
CA ILE A 168 -0.63 17.14 1.12
C ILE A 168 -1.13 18.58 1.34
N ALA A 169 -2.17 19.00 0.63
CA ALA A 169 -2.69 20.36 0.70
C ALA A 169 -3.24 20.70 2.10
N THR A 170 -3.96 19.76 2.71
CA THR A 170 -4.54 19.93 4.04
C THR A 170 -3.44 20.05 5.11
N VAL A 171 -2.47 19.13 5.14
CA VAL A 171 -1.40 19.18 6.14
C VAL A 171 -0.51 20.41 5.98
N THR A 172 -0.29 20.88 4.74
CA THR A 172 0.48 22.08 4.46
C THR A 172 -0.26 23.35 4.89
N TYR A 173 -1.57 23.39 4.67
CA TYR A 173 -2.42 24.48 5.14
C TYR A 173 -2.48 24.54 6.67
N GLU A 174 -2.74 23.41 7.33
CA GLU A 174 -2.83 23.35 8.79
C GLU A 174 -1.50 23.63 9.51
N SER A 175 -0.37 23.26 8.90
CA SER A 175 0.94 23.41 9.54
C SER A 175 1.59 24.76 9.27
N TYR A 176 1.39 25.33 8.09
CA TYR A 176 2.12 26.50 7.60
C TYR A 176 1.24 27.62 7.03
N GLY A 177 -0.10 27.46 6.98
CA GLY A 177 -1.02 28.42 6.41
C GLY A 177 -0.93 28.60 4.89
N VAL A 178 -0.25 27.69 4.19
CA VAL A 178 -0.07 27.76 2.74
C VAL A 178 -1.36 27.34 2.03
N SER A 179 -1.85 28.16 1.08
CA SER A 179 -3.12 27.92 0.40
C SER A 179 -3.11 26.59 -0.40
N HIS A 180 -4.26 25.91 -0.44
CA HIS A 180 -4.46 24.67 -1.22
C HIS A 180 -4.12 24.86 -2.71
N TYR A 181 -4.40 26.04 -3.29
CA TYR A 181 -4.07 26.39 -4.68
C TYR A 181 -2.57 26.40 -4.94
N LEU A 182 -1.80 27.05 -4.05
CA LEU A 182 -0.34 27.14 -4.18
C LEU A 182 0.30 25.77 -3.99
N THR A 183 -0.12 25.05 -2.96
CA THR A 183 0.34 23.68 -2.71
C THR A 183 0.03 22.77 -3.92
N GLY A 184 -1.23 22.82 -4.41
CA GLY A 184 -1.65 22.05 -5.58
C GLY A 184 -0.83 22.35 -6.83
N ALA A 185 -0.55 23.63 -7.11
CA ALA A 185 0.27 24.03 -8.25
C ALA A 185 1.72 23.50 -8.14
N VAL A 186 2.33 23.63 -6.95
CA VAL A 186 3.71 23.14 -6.73
C VAL A 186 3.77 21.60 -6.85
N VAL A 187 2.86 20.88 -6.22
CA VAL A 187 2.82 19.40 -6.30
C VAL A 187 2.55 18.95 -7.73
N CYS A 188 1.63 19.59 -8.44
CA CYS A 188 1.33 19.32 -9.85
C CYS A 188 2.57 19.47 -10.74
N LEU A 189 3.35 20.54 -10.57
CA LEU A 189 4.60 20.78 -11.32
C LEU A 189 5.65 19.71 -11.00
N LEU A 190 5.86 19.39 -9.72
CA LEU A 190 6.83 18.37 -9.30
C LEU A 190 6.46 16.98 -9.81
N ILE A 191 5.19 16.57 -9.67
CA ILE A 191 4.69 15.30 -10.22
C ILE A 191 4.82 15.28 -11.74
N GLY A 192 4.46 16.37 -12.42
CA GLY A 192 4.58 16.50 -13.87
C GLY A 192 6.01 16.29 -14.36
N ALA A 193 6.98 16.93 -13.71
CA ALA A 193 8.40 16.79 -14.04
C ALA A 193 8.90 15.32 -13.96
N VAL A 194 8.40 14.55 -12.99
CA VAL A 194 8.80 13.15 -12.81
C VAL A 194 8.05 12.23 -13.77
N VAL A 195 6.71 12.36 -13.83
CA VAL A 195 5.81 11.46 -14.57
C VAL A 195 6.02 11.53 -16.07
N LEU A 196 6.30 12.71 -16.61
CA LEU A 196 6.56 12.87 -18.04
C LEU A 196 7.82 12.10 -18.50
N GLY A 197 8.78 11.86 -17.61
CA GLY A 197 9.96 11.02 -17.87
C GLY A 197 9.70 9.50 -17.87
N GLY A 198 8.48 9.07 -17.55
CA GLY A 198 8.04 7.67 -17.57
C GLY A 198 8.63 6.77 -16.49
N VAL A 199 8.52 5.44 -16.67
CA VAL A 199 8.87 4.45 -15.65
C VAL A 199 10.29 4.58 -15.08
N LYS A 200 11.27 4.87 -15.93
CA LYS A 200 12.66 5.02 -15.48
C LYS A 200 12.86 6.24 -14.59
N SER A 201 12.16 7.35 -14.90
CA SER A 201 12.17 8.55 -14.06
C SER A 201 11.48 8.29 -12.71
N ILE A 202 10.29 7.72 -12.74
CA ILE A 202 9.53 7.34 -11.53
C ILE A 202 10.36 6.41 -10.65
N ALA A 203 10.88 5.31 -11.20
CA ALA A 203 11.69 4.36 -10.45
C ALA A 203 12.95 4.98 -9.85
N ARG A 204 13.61 5.90 -10.57
CA ARG A 204 14.79 6.62 -10.07
C ARG A 204 14.44 7.49 -8.86
N VAL A 205 13.38 8.29 -8.97
CA VAL A 205 12.93 9.16 -7.88
C VAL A 205 12.48 8.33 -6.68
N CYS A 206 11.69 7.27 -6.89
CA CYS A 206 11.25 6.37 -5.82
C CYS A 206 12.42 5.66 -5.13
N SER A 207 13.44 5.23 -5.89
CA SER A 207 14.63 4.56 -5.32
C SER A 207 15.45 5.46 -4.40
N MET A 208 15.38 6.79 -4.58
CA MET A 208 16.03 7.76 -3.70
C MET A 208 15.12 8.17 -2.55
N LEU A 209 13.86 8.48 -2.86
CA LEU A 209 12.92 9.05 -1.91
C LEU A 209 12.46 8.03 -0.87
N VAL A 210 12.11 6.80 -1.29
CA VAL A 210 11.49 5.80 -0.39
C VAL A 210 12.40 5.38 0.76
N PRO A 211 13.68 5.01 0.54
CA PRO A 211 14.56 4.68 1.66
C PRO A 211 14.75 5.85 2.62
N PHE A 212 14.89 7.07 2.08
CA PHE A 212 15.08 8.28 2.88
C PHE A 212 13.85 8.58 3.73
N MET A 213 12.64 8.62 3.13
CA MET A 213 11.41 8.91 3.86
C MET A 213 11.07 7.84 4.90
N ALA A 214 11.27 6.55 4.55
CA ALA A 214 11.02 5.45 5.46
C ALA A 214 11.99 5.47 6.65
N LEU A 215 13.29 5.66 6.39
CA LEU A 215 14.31 5.76 7.44
C LEU A 215 14.04 6.95 8.37
N PHE A 216 13.75 8.13 7.80
CA PHE A 216 13.41 9.33 8.57
C PHE A 216 12.21 9.09 9.48
N TYR A 217 11.14 8.50 8.93
CA TYR A 217 9.93 8.20 9.70
C TYR A 217 10.17 7.17 10.81
N VAL A 218 10.87 6.07 10.48
CA VAL A 218 11.21 5.02 11.45
C VAL A 218 12.07 5.56 12.59
N LEU A 219 13.11 6.35 12.28
CA LEU A 219 13.96 6.97 13.32
C LEU A 219 13.17 7.93 14.20
N GLY A 220 12.26 8.71 13.59
CA GLY A 220 11.38 9.60 14.35
C GLY A 220 10.40 8.84 15.26
N CYS A 221 9.79 7.76 14.76
CA CYS A 221 8.95 6.89 15.59
C CYS A 221 9.73 6.27 16.75
N ILE A 222 10.96 5.80 16.50
CA ILE A 222 11.85 5.26 17.54
C ILE A 222 12.16 6.33 18.59
N TYR A 223 12.45 7.56 18.17
CA TYR A 223 12.68 8.68 19.09
C TYR A 223 11.46 8.93 19.99
N ILE A 224 10.23 8.96 19.42
CA ILE A 224 9.00 9.11 20.18
C ILE A 224 8.80 7.94 21.16
N LEU A 225 9.06 6.72 20.73
CA LEU A 225 8.96 5.54 21.59
C LEU A 225 9.98 5.56 22.72
N ILE A 226 11.20 6.05 22.50
CA ILE A 226 12.19 6.24 23.58
C ILE A 226 11.67 7.27 24.58
N ALA A 227 11.08 8.39 24.14
CA ALA A 227 10.46 9.36 25.02
C ALA A 227 9.28 8.79 25.83
N ASN A 228 8.54 7.86 25.24
CA ASN A 228 7.42 7.14 25.85
C ASN A 228 7.80 5.76 26.41
N ALA A 229 9.08 5.51 26.70
CA ALA A 229 9.59 4.17 27.06
C ALA A 229 8.81 3.45 28.18
N PRO A 230 8.38 4.11 29.28
CA PRO A 230 7.58 3.45 30.32
C PRO A 230 6.23 2.93 29.84
N PHE A 231 5.69 3.51 28.75
CA PHE A 231 4.35 3.22 28.22
C PHE A 231 4.37 2.20 27.06
N ILE A 232 5.54 1.80 26.55
CA ILE A 232 5.65 0.83 25.45
C ILE A 232 5.05 -0.53 25.84
N TRP A 233 5.48 -1.08 26.99
CA TRP A 233 4.97 -2.37 27.44
C TRP A 233 3.47 -2.35 27.77
N PRO A 234 2.95 -1.36 28.49
CA PRO A 234 1.51 -1.17 28.66
C PRO A 234 0.74 -1.08 27.34
N ALA A 235 1.28 -0.36 26.35
CA ALA A 235 0.68 -0.23 25.01
C ALA A 235 0.62 -1.58 24.28
N MET A 236 1.72 -2.33 24.26
CA MET A 236 1.76 -3.67 23.65
C MET A 236 0.75 -4.61 24.31
N LYS A 237 0.70 -4.61 25.64
CA LYS A 237 -0.26 -5.41 26.41
C LYS A 237 -1.70 -5.03 26.06
N LEU A 238 -2.00 -3.73 26.01
CA LEU A 238 -3.33 -3.22 25.67
C LEU A 238 -3.73 -3.61 24.25
N ILE A 239 -2.82 -3.44 23.25
CA ILE A 239 -3.04 -3.84 21.87
C ILE A 239 -3.41 -5.33 21.78
N CYS A 240 -2.63 -6.19 22.43
CA CYS A 240 -2.88 -7.64 22.40
C CYS A 240 -4.18 -8.03 23.13
N GLN A 241 -4.46 -7.44 24.28
CA GLN A 241 -5.67 -7.73 25.04
C GLN A 241 -6.93 -7.23 24.33
N ALA A 242 -6.93 -5.97 23.85
CA ALA A 242 -8.06 -5.38 23.16
C ALA A 242 -8.36 -6.04 21.80
N ALA A 243 -7.41 -6.74 21.21
CA ALA A 243 -7.63 -7.47 19.96
C ALA A 243 -8.54 -8.70 20.15
N PHE A 244 -8.63 -9.26 21.37
CA PHE A 244 -9.35 -10.51 21.64
C PHE A 244 -10.33 -10.40 22.81
N SER A 245 -10.39 -9.29 23.53
CA SER A 245 -11.28 -9.06 24.67
C SER A 245 -11.96 -7.69 24.58
N PRO A 246 -13.31 -7.64 24.59
CA PRO A 246 -14.04 -6.36 24.59
C PRO A 246 -13.85 -5.55 25.88
N GLU A 247 -13.49 -6.20 26.98
CA GLU A 247 -13.37 -5.59 28.31
C GLU A 247 -12.04 -4.87 28.55
N ALA A 248 -11.09 -5.02 27.64
CA ALA A 248 -9.74 -4.47 27.78
C ALA A 248 -9.61 -2.97 27.41
N ALA A 249 -10.71 -2.25 27.32
CA ALA A 249 -10.73 -0.83 27.04
C ALA A 249 -10.35 0.01 28.28
N GLY A 250 -9.14 -0.21 28.80
CA GLY A 250 -8.51 0.67 29.77
C GLY A 250 -7.75 1.80 29.10
N GLY A 251 -7.52 2.91 29.80
CA GLY A 251 -6.65 4.00 29.32
C GLY A 251 -7.31 5.01 28.39
N GLY A 252 -8.63 5.23 28.49
CA GLY A 252 -9.34 6.25 27.74
C GLY A 252 -9.95 5.81 26.40
N PHE A 253 -9.73 4.56 25.96
CA PHE A 253 -10.35 4.04 24.74
C PHE A 253 -11.77 3.52 24.98
N VAL A 254 -12.69 3.81 24.06
CA VAL A 254 -14.04 3.23 24.08
C VAL A 254 -13.94 1.75 23.74
N GLY A 255 -14.58 0.88 24.54
CA GLY A 255 -14.59 -0.57 24.31
C GLY A 255 -15.16 -0.92 22.95
N SER A 256 -14.32 -1.34 22.03
CA SER A 256 -14.77 -1.92 20.76
C SER A 256 -14.91 -3.44 20.92
N THR A 257 -15.91 -4.01 20.24
CA THR A 257 -16.01 -5.47 20.16
C THR A 257 -14.81 -6.02 19.37
N VAL A 258 -14.39 -7.25 19.67
CA VAL A 258 -13.34 -7.97 18.90
C VAL A 258 -13.63 -7.91 17.39
N MET A 259 -14.90 -7.99 17.02
CA MET A 259 -15.38 -7.91 15.64
C MET A 259 -15.10 -6.53 15.01
N ILE A 260 -15.33 -5.46 15.75
CA ILE A 260 -15.07 -4.07 15.27
C ILE A 260 -13.56 -3.84 15.15
N ALA A 261 -12.77 -4.25 16.15
CA ALA A 261 -11.31 -4.17 16.10
C ALA A 261 -10.74 -4.93 14.89
N ALA A 262 -11.20 -6.17 14.67
CA ALA A 262 -10.80 -6.97 13.52
C ALA A 262 -11.21 -6.30 12.19
N ARG A 263 -12.46 -5.83 12.08
CA ARG A 263 -12.96 -5.19 10.85
C ARG A 263 -12.10 -3.99 10.44
N PHE A 264 -11.90 -3.05 11.35
CA PHE A 264 -11.16 -1.83 11.02
C PHE A 264 -9.65 -2.08 10.89
N GLY A 265 -9.09 -2.95 11.73
CA GLY A 265 -7.67 -3.32 11.63
C GLY A 265 -7.35 -4.03 10.32
N ILE A 266 -8.16 -5.03 9.94
CA ILE A 266 -7.98 -5.77 8.67
C ILE A 266 -8.18 -4.84 7.47
N ALA A 267 -9.27 -4.07 7.44
CA ALA A 267 -9.56 -3.18 6.31
C ALA A 267 -8.44 -2.16 6.09
N ARG A 268 -7.92 -1.53 7.16
CA ARG A 268 -6.86 -0.52 7.05
C ARG A 268 -5.49 -1.13 6.79
N GLY A 269 -5.20 -2.33 7.32
CA GLY A 269 -3.99 -3.06 6.98
C GLY A 269 -3.93 -3.46 5.51
N LEU A 270 -5.02 -3.99 4.96
CA LEU A 270 -5.14 -4.34 3.54
C LEU A 270 -5.05 -3.11 2.63
N PHE A 271 -5.65 -2.00 3.06
CA PHE A 271 -5.56 -0.72 2.35
C PHE A 271 -4.11 -0.21 2.29
N SER A 272 -3.34 -0.36 3.36
CA SER A 272 -1.94 0.07 3.42
C SER A 272 -1.03 -0.79 2.55
N ASN A 273 -1.02 -2.11 2.76
CA ASN A 273 -0.05 -2.99 2.10
C ASN A 273 -0.45 -3.43 0.69
N GLU A 274 -1.70 -3.22 0.28
CA GLU A 274 -2.24 -3.57 -1.03
C GLU A 274 -2.06 -5.07 -1.41
N SER A 275 -1.84 -5.96 -0.43
CA SER A 275 -1.68 -7.39 -0.73
C SER A 275 -3.01 -7.99 -1.15
N GLY A 276 -3.05 -8.61 -2.32
CA GLY A 276 -4.27 -9.14 -2.91
C GLY A 276 -5.02 -8.15 -3.81
N MET A 277 -4.62 -6.88 -3.86
CA MET A 277 -5.24 -5.88 -4.73
C MET A 277 -4.72 -5.93 -6.17
N GLY A 278 -3.50 -6.44 -6.38
CA GLY A 278 -2.95 -6.60 -7.74
C GLY A 278 -2.25 -5.35 -8.29
N SER A 279 -2.11 -4.28 -7.54
CA SER A 279 -1.45 -3.04 -7.95
C SER A 279 0.07 -3.21 -8.09
N ALA A 280 0.75 -3.61 -7.02
CA ALA A 280 2.20 -3.78 -6.96
C ALA A 280 2.80 -4.77 -7.99
N PRO A 281 2.15 -5.90 -8.36
CA PRO A 281 2.67 -6.78 -9.40
C PRO A 281 2.82 -6.11 -10.77
N ILE A 282 2.14 -5.00 -11.04
CA ILE A 282 2.28 -4.24 -12.29
C ILE A 282 3.71 -3.71 -12.44
N VAL A 283 4.31 -3.17 -11.39
CA VAL A 283 5.70 -2.72 -11.44
C VAL A 283 6.69 -3.86 -11.20
N ALA A 284 6.31 -4.90 -10.48
CA ALA A 284 7.14 -6.09 -10.32
C ALA A 284 7.49 -6.74 -11.68
N ALA A 285 6.58 -6.70 -12.65
CA ALA A 285 6.80 -7.21 -14.00
C ALA A 285 7.95 -6.52 -14.75
N ALA A 286 8.23 -5.25 -14.46
CA ALA A 286 9.31 -4.49 -15.07
C ALA A 286 10.69 -4.80 -14.47
N ALA A 287 10.78 -5.58 -13.39
CA ALA A 287 12.03 -5.86 -12.69
C ALA A 287 12.99 -6.73 -13.50
N GLN A 288 14.28 -6.41 -13.44
CA GLN A 288 15.37 -7.24 -13.91
C GLN A 288 15.53 -8.45 -12.98
N THR A 289 15.21 -9.64 -13.49
CA THR A 289 15.27 -10.86 -12.68
C THR A 289 15.46 -12.09 -13.58
N ARG A 290 16.23 -13.06 -13.09
CA ARG A 290 16.53 -14.34 -13.78
C ARG A 290 15.34 -15.29 -13.77
N ASN A 291 14.54 -15.27 -12.69
CA ASN A 291 13.38 -16.16 -12.57
C ASN A 291 12.24 -15.51 -11.74
N PRO A 292 11.00 -16.04 -11.88
CA PRO A 292 9.83 -15.48 -11.21
C PRO A 292 9.91 -15.47 -9.68
N VAL A 293 10.53 -16.49 -9.09
CA VAL A 293 10.57 -16.69 -7.64
C VAL A 293 11.52 -15.70 -6.95
N ARG A 294 12.58 -15.29 -7.64
CA ARG A 294 13.51 -14.27 -7.13
C ARG A 294 12.80 -12.93 -6.94
N GLN A 295 12.05 -12.48 -7.97
CA GLN A 295 11.26 -11.25 -7.86
C GLN A 295 10.07 -11.41 -6.90
N ALA A 296 9.47 -12.58 -6.78
CA ALA A 296 8.43 -12.87 -5.81
C ALA A 296 8.90 -12.63 -4.37
N LEU A 297 10.10 -13.11 -4.03
CA LEU A 297 10.72 -12.83 -2.73
C LEU A 297 10.94 -11.33 -2.53
N VAL A 298 11.54 -10.65 -3.52
CA VAL A 298 11.77 -9.20 -3.43
C VAL A 298 10.44 -8.45 -3.20
N SER A 299 9.41 -8.75 -4.00
CA SER A 299 8.08 -8.11 -3.86
C SER A 299 7.45 -8.36 -2.49
N SER A 300 7.64 -9.56 -1.92
CA SER A 300 7.10 -9.91 -0.59
C SER A 300 7.68 -9.07 0.55
N SER A 301 8.92 -8.58 0.41
CA SER A 301 9.54 -7.68 1.39
C SER A 301 8.85 -6.32 1.45
N GLY A 302 8.11 -5.91 0.41
CA GLY A 302 7.33 -4.68 0.43
C GLY A 302 6.30 -4.65 1.55
N THR A 303 5.51 -5.71 1.70
CA THR A 303 4.51 -5.83 2.77
C THR A 303 5.14 -5.86 4.16
N PHE A 304 6.33 -6.45 4.29
CA PHE A 304 7.08 -6.43 5.53
C PHE A 304 7.45 -4.99 5.94
N TRP A 305 8.05 -4.21 5.05
CA TRP A 305 8.43 -2.83 5.35
C TRP A 305 7.22 -1.94 5.59
N ASP A 306 6.19 -2.03 4.75
CA ASP A 306 4.99 -1.22 4.84
C ASP A 306 4.21 -1.45 6.14
N THR A 307 3.79 -2.68 6.38
CA THR A 307 2.83 -2.97 7.45
C THR A 307 3.48 -3.55 8.69
N VAL A 308 4.40 -4.53 8.53
CA VAL A 308 5.02 -5.18 9.68
C VAL A 308 5.97 -4.23 10.41
N VAL A 309 6.59 -3.27 9.69
CA VAL A 309 7.46 -2.25 10.29
C VAL A 309 6.72 -0.92 10.48
N ILE A 310 6.32 -0.24 9.39
CA ILE A 310 5.85 1.17 9.48
C ILE A 310 4.49 1.27 10.17
N CYS A 311 3.47 0.49 9.77
CA CYS A 311 2.16 0.56 10.44
C CYS A 311 2.23 0.12 11.90
N ALA A 312 3.05 -0.91 12.21
CA ALA A 312 3.23 -1.35 13.60
C ALA A 312 3.87 -0.26 14.47
N LEU A 313 4.90 0.45 13.96
CA LEU A 313 5.51 1.58 14.66
C LEU A 313 4.52 2.72 14.86
N THR A 314 3.78 3.09 13.82
CA THR A 314 2.74 4.13 13.92
C THR A 314 1.70 3.78 14.99
N GLY A 315 1.18 2.55 14.96
CA GLY A 315 0.20 2.08 15.94
C GLY A 315 0.74 2.09 17.38
N LEU A 316 1.97 1.65 17.56
CA LEU A 316 2.61 1.63 18.89
C LEU A 316 2.89 3.04 19.39
N VAL A 317 3.34 3.97 18.53
CA VAL A 317 3.52 5.40 18.86
C VAL A 317 2.19 6.00 19.30
N ILE A 318 1.11 5.79 18.56
CA ILE A 318 -0.20 6.37 18.90
C ILE A 318 -0.70 5.81 20.23
N VAL A 319 -0.72 4.48 20.41
CA VAL A 319 -1.26 3.86 21.62
C VAL A 319 -0.42 4.21 22.86
N SER A 320 0.92 4.20 22.75
CA SER A 320 1.79 4.61 23.86
C SER A 320 1.62 6.08 24.22
N SER A 321 1.41 6.97 23.22
CA SER A 321 1.18 8.39 23.44
C SER A 321 -0.18 8.66 24.12
N VAL A 322 -1.26 7.95 23.72
CA VAL A 322 -2.58 8.09 24.38
C VAL A 322 -2.52 7.63 25.85
N ILE A 323 -1.76 6.58 26.14
CA ILE A 323 -1.57 6.15 27.54
C ILE A 323 -0.74 7.16 28.33
N ALA A 324 0.30 7.75 27.72
CA ALA A 324 1.16 8.73 28.36
C ALA A 324 0.46 10.08 28.56
N TYR A 325 -0.44 10.45 27.67
CA TYR A 325 -1.12 11.76 27.64
C TYR A 325 -2.63 11.58 27.50
N PRO A 326 -3.36 11.42 28.62
CA PRO A 326 -4.80 11.15 28.64
C PRO A 326 -5.70 12.24 28.05
N ASP A 327 -5.14 13.42 27.78
CA ASP A 327 -5.82 14.56 27.13
C ASP A 327 -5.92 14.44 25.61
N ILE A 328 -5.32 13.40 25.01
CA ILE A 328 -5.44 13.13 23.57
C ILE A 328 -6.83 12.56 23.27
N ASP A 329 -7.57 13.22 22.37
CA ASP A 329 -8.84 12.71 21.85
C ASP A 329 -8.58 11.58 20.83
N PHE A 330 -8.83 10.34 21.26
CA PHE A 330 -8.67 9.15 20.42
C PHE A 330 -9.90 8.86 19.55
N SER A 331 -11.01 9.55 19.71
CA SER A 331 -12.24 9.33 18.92
C SER A 331 -12.14 9.87 17.49
N ASN A 332 -11.24 10.82 17.25
CA ASN A 332 -11.04 11.45 15.95
C ASN A 332 -9.77 10.94 15.25
N GLY A 333 -9.92 9.95 14.38
CA GLY A 333 -8.80 9.37 13.63
C GLY A 333 -8.04 10.35 12.73
N ALA A 334 -8.66 11.45 12.31
CA ALA A 334 -7.99 12.45 11.47
C ALA A 334 -6.96 13.27 12.27
N THR A 335 -7.27 13.59 13.55
CA THR A 335 -6.40 14.40 14.42
C THR A 335 -5.51 13.55 15.32
N LEU A 336 -5.90 12.29 15.60
CA LEU A 336 -5.24 11.40 16.55
C LEU A 336 -3.73 11.27 16.32
N THR A 337 -3.29 11.09 15.09
CA THR A 337 -1.84 11.02 14.78
C THR A 337 -1.17 12.35 15.07
N LYS A 338 -1.80 13.48 14.67
CA LYS A 338 -1.28 14.82 14.90
C LYS A 338 -1.14 15.09 16.38
N ASP A 339 -2.14 14.74 17.17
CA ASP A 339 -2.15 14.96 18.62
C ASP A 339 -1.10 14.09 19.32
N ALA A 340 -1.02 12.80 18.97
CA ALA A 340 -0.02 11.88 19.51
C ALA A 340 1.41 12.35 19.22
N PHE A 341 1.71 12.74 17.98
CA PHE A 341 3.04 13.21 17.60
C PHE A 341 3.35 14.60 18.17
N SER A 342 2.38 15.49 18.27
CA SER A 342 2.60 16.85 18.76
C SER A 342 2.99 16.93 20.25
N LYS A 343 2.74 15.88 21.03
CA LYS A 343 3.17 15.79 22.43
C LYS A 343 4.69 15.74 22.58
N ILE A 344 5.41 15.35 21.54
CA ILE A 344 6.87 15.35 21.55
C ILE A 344 7.38 16.70 21.02
N PRO A 345 7.95 17.57 21.88
CA PRO A 345 8.40 18.89 21.49
C PRO A 345 9.44 18.84 20.37
N VAL A 346 9.45 19.87 19.51
CA VAL A 346 10.43 20.12 18.45
C VAL A 346 10.38 19.10 17.30
N VAL A 347 10.31 17.79 17.56
CA VAL A 347 10.47 16.73 16.54
C VAL A 347 9.13 16.23 16.01
N GLY A 348 8.10 16.12 16.85
CA GLY A 348 6.87 15.40 16.51
C GLY A 348 6.09 16.00 15.33
N ARG A 349 5.81 17.31 15.35
CA ARG A 349 5.09 17.99 14.25
C ARG A 349 5.87 17.97 12.92
N PRO A 350 7.16 18.36 12.87
CA PRO A 350 7.94 18.28 11.64
C PRO A 350 8.03 16.86 11.08
N LEU A 351 8.20 15.86 11.96
CA LEU A 351 8.25 14.45 11.56
C LEU A 351 6.96 14.02 10.87
N LEU A 352 5.81 14.32 11.47
CA LEU A 352 4.52 13.97 10.90
C LEU A 352 4.27 14.69 9.58
N THR A 353 4.49 16.01 9.53
CA THR A 353 4.28 16.81 8.31
C THR A 353 5.17 16.33 7.19
N PHE A 354 6.46 16.18 7.43
CA PHE A 354 7.41 15.68 6.43
C PHE A 354 7.09 14.26 5.99
N GLY A 355 6.72 13.37 6.94
CA GLY A 355 6.28 12.00 6.64
C GLY A 355 5.07 12.00 5.72
N LEU A 356 3.99 12.72 6.05
CA LEU A 356 2.79 12.80 5.23
C LEU A 356 3.06 13.39 3.84
N LEU A 357 3.85 14.47 3.74
CA LEU A 357 4.19 15.09 2.47
C LEU A 357 4.94 14.11 1.55
N THR A 358 5.98 13.48 2.07
CA THR A 358 6.82 12.57 1.26
C THR A 358 6.11 11.27 0.93
N PHE A 359 5.35 10.70 1.86
CA PHE A 359 4.57 9.48 1.66
C PHE A 359 3.47 9.68 0.60
N ALA A 360 2.68 10.75 0.75
CA ALA A 360 1.62 11.05 -0.21
C ALA A 360 2.19 11.39 -1.60
N PHE A 361 3.29 12.17 -1.67
CA PHE A 361 3.96 12.47 -2.92
C PHE A 361 4.46 11.22 -3.64
N SER A 362 5.11 10.31 -2.91
CA SER A 362 5.60 9.05 -3.48
C SER A 362 4.46 8.16 -3.97
N THR A 363 3.33 8.14 -3.25
CA THR A 363 2.13 7.37 -3.63
C THR A 363 1.55 7.86 -4.95
N ILE A 364 1.50 9.18 -5.19
CA ILE A 364 1.06 9.73 -6.48
C ILE A 364 1.95 9.21 -7.62
N LEU A 365 3.25 9.15 -7.43
CA LEU A 365 4.18 8.66 -8.44
C LEU A 365 4.00 7.16 -8.73
N GLY A 366 3.89 6.34 -7.69
CA GLY A 366 3.74 4.89 -7.82
C GLY A 366 2.42 4.51 -8.51
N TRP A 367 1.32 5.10 -8.10
CA TRP A 367 0.01 4.84 -8.69
C TRP A 367 -0.14 5.38 -10.12
N CYS A 368 0.56 6.46 -10.48
CA CYS A 368 0.62 6.91 -11.87
C CYS A 368 1.15 5.81 -12.78
N TYR A 369 2.20 5.10 -12.36
CA TYR A 369 2.74 3.97 -13.10
C TYR A 369 1.71 2.84 -13.26
N TYR A 370 0.97 2.48 -12.20
CA TYR A 370 -0.04 1.44 -12.27
C TYR A 370 -1.16 1.79 -13.25
N GLY A 371 -1.69 3.00 -13.14
CA GLY A 371 -2.76 3.47 -14.01
C GLY A 371 -2.34 3.57 -15.49
N GLU A 372 -1.13 4.06 -15.78
CA GLU A 372 -0.64 4.13 -17.16
C GLU A 372 -0.45 2.74 -17.79
N ARG A 373 -0.01 1.73 -17.01
CA ARG A 373 0.10 0.35 -17.51
C ARG A 373 -1.27 -0.27 -17.75
N ALA A 374 -2.25 0.03 -16.91
CA ALA A 374 -3.62 -0.40 -17.10
C ALA A 374 -4.24 0.19 -18.39
N VAL A 375 -4.04 1.49 -18.63
CA VAL A 375 -4.49 2.16 -19.88
C VAL A 375 -3.75 1.63 -21.09
N GLU A 376 -2.46 1.35 -20.99
CA GLU A 376 -1.69 0.73 -22.07
C GLU A 376 -2.24 -0.64 -22.46
N TYR A 377 -2.63 -1.46 -21.46
CA TYR A 377 -3.29 -2.74 -21.72
C TYR A 377 -4.66 -2.57 -22.43
N LEU A 378 -5.48 -1.58 -22.00
CA LEU A 378 -6.84 -1.37 -22.51
C LEU A 378 -6.86 -0.76 -23.93
N LYS A 379 -6.02 0.24 -24.20
CA LYS A 379 -6.10 1.12 -25.37
C LYS A 379 -4.78 1.26 -26.14
N GLY A 380 -3.68 0.69 -25.60
CA GLY A 380 -2.35 0.77 -26.21
C GLY A 380 -1.55 2.01 -25.82
N LYS A 381 -0.26 1.98 -26.16
CA LYS A 381 0.76 2.97 -25.77
C LYS A 381 0.41 4.44 -26.10
N LYS A 382 -0.27 4.68 -27.21
CA LYS A 382 -0.63 6.05 -27.67
C LYS A 382 -1.49 6.82 -26.66
N TRP A 383 -2.28 6.12 -25.83
CA TRP A 383 -3.15 6.73 -24.85
C TRP A 383 -2.46 7.07 -23.51
N VAL A 384 -1.28 6.52 -23.27
CA VAL A 384 -0.52 6.73 -22.02
C VAL A 384 -0.18 8.21 -21.81
N ARG A 385 0.19 8.95 -22.89
CA ARG A 385 0.52 10.37 -22.75
C ARG A 385 -0.69 11.20 -22.33
N GLY A 386 -1.84 10.95 -22.95
CA GLY A 386 -3.10 11.61 -22.56
C GLY A 386 -3.49 11.30 -21.11
N TYR A 387 -3.35 10.04 -20.71
CA TYR A 387 -3.60 9.61 -19.33
C TYR A 387 -2.70 10.37 -18.32
N ARG A 388 -1.40 10.50 -18.59
CA ARG A 388 -0.47 11.24 -17.73
C ARG A 388 -0.87 12.71 -17.57
N VAL A 389 -1.28 13.37 -18.66
CA VAL A 389 -1.73 14.77 -18.61
C VAL A 389 -2.98 14.89 -17.73
N LEU A 390 -3.97 14.03 -17.93
CA LEU A 390 -5.17 14.01 -17.09
C LEU A 390 -4.83 13.71 -15.62
N TYR A 391 -3.89 12.80 -15.39
CA TYR A 391 -3.43 12.44 -14.06
C TYR A 391 -2.77 13.63 -13.33
N ILE A 392 -1.94 14.40 -14.02
CA ILE A 392 -1.30 15.61 -13.48
C ILE A 392 -2.36 16.68 -13.18
N ILE A 393 -3.34 16.89 -14.05
CA ILE A 393 -4.46 17.81 -13.79
C ILE A 393 -5.25 17.38 -12.55
N ALA A 394 -5.49 16.07 -12.38
CA ALA A 394 -6.19 15.54 -11.24
C ALA A 394 -5.46 15.77 -9.91
N VAL A 395 -4.13 15.85 -9.90
CA VAL A 395 -3.34 16.25 -8.71
C VAL A 395 -3.74 17.64 -8.24
N PHE A 396 -3.82 18.61 -9.15
CA PHE A 396 -4.24 19.97 -8.81
C PHE A 396 -5.68 20.01 -8.31
N LEU A 397 -6.60 19.35 -9.04
CA LEU A 397 -8.00 19.31 -8.65
C LEU A 397 -8.18 18.65 -7.27
N GLY A 398 -7.48 17.54 -6.99
CA GLY A 398 -7.49 16.87 -5.70
C GLY A 398 -7.05 17.75 -4.54
N SER A 399 -6.10 18.65 -4.79
CA SER A 399 -5.62 19.58 -3.77
C SER A 399 -6.65 20.64 -3.36
N VAL A 400 -7.57 21.01 -4.26
CA VAL A 400 -8.48 22.16 -4.06
C VAL A 400 -9.94 21.77 -3.85
N MET A 401 -10.33 20.53 -4.15
CA MET A 401 -11.73 20.07 -4.06
C MET A 401 -12.05 19.42 -2.73
N ASN A 402 -13.32 19.48 -2.31
CA ASN A 402 -13.84 18.64 -1.24
C ASN A 402 -14.13 17.22 -1.82
N LEU A 403 -13.52 16.20 -1.24
CA LEU A 403 -13.34 14.91 -1.91
C LEU A 403 -14.23 13.76 -1.37
N SER A 404 -15.29 14.00 -0.60
CA SER A 404 -16.09 12.90 -0.02
C SER A 404 -16.58 11.90 -1.07
N LEU A 405 -17.12 12.39 -2.20
CA LEU A 405 -17.56 11.55 -3.32
C LEU A 405 -16.39 10.81 -3.98
N VAL A 406 -15.26 11.51 -4.16
CA VAL A 406 -14.06 10.92 -4.80
C VAL A 406 -13.45 9.84 -3.93
N TRP A 407 -13.43 10.01 -2.61
CA TRP A 407 -13.01 8.98 -1.67
C TRP A 407 -13.87 7.72 -1.79
N ASN A 408 -15.19 7.86 -1.76
CA ASN A 408 -16.10 6.72 -1.85
C ASN A 408 -15.98 5.99 -3.20
N LEU A 409 -15.83 6.73 -4.30
CA LEU A 409 -15.61 6.13 -5.62
C LEU A 409 -14.26 5.41 -5.70
N ALA A 410 -13.21 6.01 -5.16
CA ALA A 410 -11.88 5.44 -5.15
C ALA A 410 -11.82 4.14 -4.32
N ASP A 411 -12.44 4.13 -3.15
CA ASP A 411 -12.54 2.92 -2.31
C ASP A 411 -13.32 1.81 -3.02
N CYS A 412 -14.41 2.15 -3.71
CA CYS A 412 -15.19 1.19 -4.50
C CYS A 412 -14.35 0.58 -5.63
N MET A 413 -13.64 1.41 -6.41
CA MET A 413 -12.79 0.94 -7.51
C MET A 413 -11.64 0.06 -7.00
N ASN A 414 -11.06 0.40 -5.87
CA ASN A 414 -10.00 -0.36 -5.24
C ASN A 414 -10.48 -1.76 -4.79
N ALA A 415 -11.65 -1.84 -4.16
CA ALA A 415 -12.26 -3.11 -3.79
C ALA A 415 -12.57 -3.98 -5.02
N LEU A 416 -13.15 -3.38 -6.06
CA LEU A 416 -13.49 -4.09 -7.31
C LEU A 416 -12.24 -4.57 -8.06
N MET A 417 -11.11 -3.86 -7.97
CA MET A 417 -9.83 -4.27 -8.53
C MET A 417 -9.28 -5.55 -7.83
N ALA A 418 -9.50 -5.68 -6.53
CA ALA A 418 -9.01 -6.84 -5.77
C ALA A 418 -9.64 -8.16 -6.21
N ILE A 419 -10.93 -8.17 -6.57
CA ILE A 419 -11.67 -9.39 -6.90
C ILE A 419 -11.02 -10.17 -8.06
N PRO A 420 -10.79 -9.58 -9.25
CA PRO A 420 -10.13 -10.27 -10.36
C PRO A 420 -8.74 -10.80 -9.99
N ASN A 421 -7.98 -10.03 -9.23
CA ASN A 421 -6.65 -10.45 -8.81
C ASN A 421 -6.69 -11.65 -7.87
N LEU A 422 -7.56 -11.65 -6.86
CA LEU A 422 -7.72 -12.78 -5.93
C LEU A 422 -8.16 -14.06 -6.68
N ILE A 423 -9.06 -13.92 -7.66
CA ILE A 423 -9.43 -15.00 -8.55
C ILE A 423 -8.20 -15.57 -9.26
N SER A 424 -7.34 -14.70 -9.84
CA SER A 424 -6.12 -15.16 -10.50
C SER A 424 -5.18 -15.91 -9.57
N LEU A 425 -5.01 -15.42 -8.34
CA LEU A 425 -4.14 -16.04 -7.33
C LEU A 425 -4.64 -17.43 -6.90
N LEU A 426 -5.94 -17.56 -6.67
CA LEU A 426 -6.55 -18.81 -6.25
C LEU A 426 -6.49 -19.88 -7.36
N PHE A 427 -6.91 -19.53 -8.58
CA PHE A 427 -6.93 -20.46 -9.71
C PHE A 427 -5.52 -20.82 -10.20
N LEU A 428 -4.57 -19.88 -10.17
CA LEU A 428 -3.18 -20.14 -10.55
C LEU A 428 -2.30 -20.60 -9.37
N SER A 429 -2.88 -20.89 -8.21
CA SER A 429 -2.13 -21.31 -7.01
C SER A 429 -1.30 -22.58 -7.23
N GLY A 430 -1.75 -23.49 -8.11
CA GLY A 430 -0.98 -24.66 -8.52
C GLY A 430 0.31 -24.30 -9.28
N MET A 431 0.24 -23.32 -10.19
CA MET A 431 1.40 -22.78 -10.91
C MET A 431 2.38 -22.09 -9.95
N ILE A 432 1.87 -21.31 -8.99
CA ILE A 432 2.69 -20.65 -7.98
C ILE A 432 3.47 -21.67 -7.16
N VAL A 433 2.83 -22.74 -6.71
CA VAL A 433 3.49 -23.85 -5.99
C VAL A 433 4.53 -24.56 -6.85
N HIS A 434 4.22 -24.80 -8.13
CA HIS A 434 5.14 -25.44 -9.07
C HIS A 434 6.45 -24.65 -9.21
N GLU A 435 6.35 -23.35 -9.50
CA GLU A 435 7.52 -22.47 -9.65
C GLU A 435 8.28 -22.32 -8.33
N THR A 436 7.56 -22.19 -7.20
CA THR A 436 8.18 -22.13 -5.88
C THR A 436 8.99 -23.39 -5.56
N ARG A 437 8.44 -24.57 -5.91
CA ARG A 437 9.15 -25.85 -5.77
C ARG A 437 10.38 -25.92 -6.67
N LYS A 438 10.26 -25.44 -7.92
CA LYS A 438 11.35 -25.46 -8.92
C LYS A 438 12.56 -24.66 -8.45
N TYR A 439 12.37 -23.49 -7.87
CA TYR A 439 13.45 -22.55 -7.57
C TYR A 439 13.74 -22.40 -6.07
N LEU A 440 12.72 -22.18 -5.20
CA LEU A 440 12.94 -21.89 -3.79
C LEU A 440 13.19 -23.15 -2.97
N TRP A 441 12.33 -24.16 -3.09
CA TRP A 441 12.45 -25.37 -2.25
C TRP A 441 13.60 -26.29 -2.68
N ARG A 442 14.15 -26.11 -3.89
CA ARG A 442 15.33 -26.81 -4.39
C ARG A 442 16.59 -25.97 -4.36
N ASP A 443 16.55 -24.82 -3.74
CA ASP A 443 17.65 -23.82 -3.64
C ASP A 443 18.32 -23.49 -4.98
N ARG A 444 17.51 -23.18 -5.99
CA ARG A 444 17.94 -22.89 -7.37
C ARG A 444 17.62 -21.45 -7.80
N LEU A 445 17.63 -20.50 -6.86
CA LEU A 445 17.26 -19.09 -7.13
C LEU A 445 18.19 -18.38 -8.13
N ASP A 446 19.42 -18.85 -8.29
CA ASP A 446 20.39 -18.25 -9.21
C ASP A 446 20.31 -18.83 -10.64
N LYS A 447 19.47 -19.84 -10.87
CA LYS A 447 19.24 -20.39 -12.21
C LYS A 447 18.30 -19.52 -13.01
N GLU A 448 18.57 -19.43 -14.32
CA GLU A 448 17.68 -18.78 -15.29
C GLU A 448 16.40 -19.60 -15.52
N ASN A 449 15.37 -18.91 -16.05
CA ASN A 449 14.05 -19.49 -16.29
C ASN A 449 14.06 -20.40 -17.52
#